data_fe7258ab6ce43c6f89ad898c54ec1e15
#
_entry.id   fe7258ab6ce43c6f89ad898c54ec1e15
#
_cell.length_a   1.000
_cell.length_b   1.000
_cell.length_c   1.000
_cell.angle_alpha   90.00
_cell.angle_beta   90.00
_cell.angle_gamma   90.00
#
_symmetry.space_group_name_H-M   'P 1'
#
loop_
_entity.id
_entity.type
_entity.pdbx_description
1 polymer ?
#
loop_
_entity_poly.entity_id
_entity_poly.type
_entity_poly.pdbx_seq_one_letter_code
_entity_poly.pdbx_strand_id
1 'polypeptide(L)'
;MSKTPFLIAAAFALCATTLFADHAEARERSRAVQRTAQGGSVAVERSNARFDSQRQRTWQADGQGNANAARSGSLSGAHGGSAGYDRSAYRNADGSAGRQGSAYANGPNGGNASTSGGLSRDADGNVTGARSTTATGANGNRYTGSTTVSDGTLVHTRSCTNAAGDAIACPRGN
;
A
#
# COMPACT_ATOMS: atom_id res chain seq x y z
N MET A 1 1.35 91.73 3.49
CA MET A 1 0.42 90.60 3.66
C MET A 1 0.84 89.48 2.71
N SER A 2 1.61 88.50 3.12
CA SER A 2 2.01 87.35 2.31
C SER A 2 1.84 86.12 3.17
N LYS A 3 0.96 85.20 2.70
CA LYS A 3 0.65 83.93 3.32
C LYS A 3 1.46 82.85 2.63
N THR A 4 2.36 82.24 3.35
CA THR A 4 3.10 81.04 2.96
C THR A 4 2.31 79.80 3.35
N PRO A 5 2.06 78.82 2.45
CA PRO A 5 1.51 77.54 2.83
C PRO A 5 2.61 76.55 3.23
N PHE A 6 2.38 75.91 4.37
CA PHE A 6 3.15 74.82 4.91
C PHE A 6 2.98 73.53 4.05
N LEU A 7 4.05 73.02 3.48
CA LEU A 7 4.11 71.73 2.82
C LEU A 7 4.46 70.67 3.88
N ILE A 8 3.49 69.83 4.20
CA ILE A 8 3.69 68.62 5.05
C ILE A 8 4.14 67.49 4.11
N ALA A 9 5.43 67.14 4.20
CA ALA A 9 5.95 65.94 3.56
C ALA A 9 5.60 64.69 4.41
N ALA A 10 4.66 63.91 3.96
CA ALA A 10 4.35 62.61 4.56
C ALA A 10 5.36 61.57 4.03
N ALA A 11 6.30 61.15 4.86
CA ALA A 11 7.20 60.05 4.59
C ALA A 11 6.43 58.74 4.74
N PHE A 12 6.10 58.07 3.63
CA PHE A 12 5.62 56.71 3.65
C PHE A 12 6.79 55.75 3.93
N ALA A 13 6.90 55.25 5.14
CA ALA A 13 7.77 54.14 5.50
C ALA A 13 7.15 52.84 4.93
N LEU A 14 7.70 52.35 3.81
CA LEU A 14 7.35 51.02 3.25
C LEU A 14 7.98 49.97 4.18
N CYS A 15 7.22 49.43 5.13
CA CYS A 15 7.58 48.20 5.83
C CYS A 15 7.46 47.04 4.85
N ALA A 16 8.59 46.61 4.27
CA ALA A 16 8.69 45.35 3.56
C ALA A 16 8.57 44.20 4.55
N THR A 17 7.36 43.73 4.82
CA THR A 17 7.14 42.44 5.48
C THR A 17 7.55 41.36 4.49
N THR A 18 8.74 40.80 4.67
CA THR A 18 9.12 39.52 4.02
C THR A 18 8.19 38.45 4.60
N LEU A 19 7.14 38.16 3.88
CA LEU A 19 6.33 36.95 4.09
C LEU A 19 7.26 35.76 3.82
N PHE A 20 7.75 35.13 4.87
CA PHE A 20 8.26 33.78 4.79
C PHE A 20 7.05 32.93 4.39
N ALA A 21 6.92 32.65 3.09
CA ALA A 21 6.05 31.62 2.64
C ALA A 21 6.63 30.31 3.16
N ASP A 22 6.16 29.86 4.34
CA ASP A 22 6.25 28.47 4.70
C ASP A 22 5.74 27.70 3.49
N HIS A 23 6.60 26.92 2.86
CA HIS A 23 6.21 26.04 1.79
C HIS A 23 5.22 25.04 2.40
N ALA A 24 3.94 25.38 2.33
CA ALA A 24 2.88 24.43 2.59
C ALA A 24 3.11 23.28 1.61
N GLU A 25 3.67 22.17 2.08
CA GLU A 25 3.85 20.96 1.28
C GLU A 25 2.48 20.60 0.68
N ALA A 26 2.30 20.84 -0.60
CA ALA A 26 1.06 20.60 -1.29
C ALA A 26 0.73 19.11 -1.18
N ARG A 27 -0.31 18.78 -0.43
CA ARG A 27 -0.87 17.43 -0.37
C ARG A 27 -1.89 17.31 -1.49
N GLU A 28 -1.56 16.55 -2.50
CA GLU A 28 -2.51 16.23 -3.54
C GLU A 28 -3.24 14.91 -3.20
N ARG A 29 -4.55 14.93 -3.35
CA ARG A 29 -5.39 13.74 -3.21
C ARG A 29 -6.47 13.77 -4.27
N SER A 30 -6.46 12.77 -5.11
CA SER A 30 -7.55 12.49 -6.04
C SER A 30 -8.37 11.27 -5.59
N ARG A 31 -9.64 11.26 -5.94
CA ARG A 31 -10.52 10.11 -5.74
C ARG A 31 -11.53 10.02 -6.87
N ALA A 32 -11.48 8.95 -7.62
CA ALA A 32 -12.48 8.59 -8.62
C ALA A 32 -13.34 7.42 -8.12
N VAL A 33 -14.65 7.52 -8.30
CA VAL A 33 -15.62 6.48 -7.90
C VAL A 33 -16.57 6.25 -9.05
N GLN A 34 -16.69 5.02 -9.50
CA GLN A 34 -17.68 4.59 -10.47
C GLN A 34 -18.52 3.49 -9.82
N ARG A 35 -19.85 3.56 -10.02
CA ARG A 35 -20.79 2.57 -9.49
C ARG A 35 -21.83 2.24 -10.53
N THR A 36 -22.15 0.97 -10.63
CA THR A 36 -23.24 0.42 -11.43
C THR A 36 -24.09 -0.47 -10.54
N ALA A 37 -25.25 -0.92 -11.03
CA ALA A 37 -26.09 -1.87 -10.29
C ALA A 37 -25.36 -3.20 -10.00
N GLN A 38 -24.39 -3.59 -10.83
CA GLN A 38 -23.70 -4.88 -10.76
C GLN A 38 -22.26 -4.77 -10.26
N GLY A 39 -21.76 -3.57 -9.96
CA GLY A 39 -20.38 -3.41 -9.50
C GLY A 39 -19.91 -1.99 -9.42
N GLY A 40 -18.60 -1.83 -9.35
CA GLY A 40 -18.00 -0.51 -9.34
C GLY A 40 -16.50 -0.53 -9.16
N SER A 41 -15.92 0.66 -9.16
CA SER A 41 -14.51 0.90 -8.90
C SER A 41 -14.29 2.12 -8.02
N VAL A 42 -13.21 2.09 -7.29
CA VAL A 42 -12.69 3.25 -6.54
C VAL A 42 -11.19 3.32 -6.80
N ALA A 43 -10.72 4.47 -7.27
CA ALA A 43 -9.31 4.80 -7.34
C ALA A 43 -9.03 5.97 -6.39
N VAL A 44 -7.91 5.90 -5.70
CA VAL A 44 -7.44 6.95 -4.79
C VAL A 44 -5.95 7.13 -5.01
N GLU A 45 -5.54 8.34 -5.29
CA GLU A 45 -4.14 8.75 -5.39
C GLU A 45 -3.83 9.76 -4.31
N ARG A 46 -2.64 9.72 -3.79
CA ARG A 46 -2.13 10.69 -2.83
C ARG A 46 -0.66 10.94 -3.12
N SER A 47 -0.30 12.20 -3.19
CA SER A 47 1.06 12.65 -3.37
C SER A 47 1.40 13.72 -2.35
N ASN A 48 2.60 13.69 -1.84
CA ASN A 48 3.23 14.74 -1.04
C ASN A 48 4.77 14.60 -1.12
N ALA A 49 5.51 15.50 -0.51
CA ALA A 49 6.98 15.49 -0.53
C ALA A 49 7.62 14.22 0.07
N ARG A 50 6.87 13.39 0.82
CA ARG A 50 7.40 12.20 1.48
C ARG A 50 7.07 10.91 0.76
N PHE A 51 5.93 10.84 0.08
CA PHE A 51 5.49 9.63 -0.61
C PHE A 51 4.43 9.91 -1.68
N ASP A 52 4.39 9.01 -2.66
CA ASP A 52 3.29 8.82 -3.59
C ASP A 52 2.60 7.50 -3.30
N SER A 53 1.27 7.49 -3.35
CA SER A 53 0.52 6.25 -3.18
C SER A 53 -0.70 6.20 -4.08
N GLN A 54 -0.93 5.01 -4.65
CA GLN A 54 -2.10 4.72 -5.46
C GLN A 54 -2.82 3.52 -4.86
N ARG A 55 -4.16 3.54 -4.89
CA ARG A 55 -5.01 2.42 -4.46
C ARG A 55 -6.18 2.29 -5.42
N GLN A 56 -6.45 1.07 -5.84
CA GLN A 56 -7.59 0.74 -6.67
C GLN A 56 -8.38 -0.40 -6.01
N ARG A 57 -9.68 -0.33 -6.14
CA ARG A 57 -10.60 -1.40 -5.77
C ARG A 57 -11.66 -1.54 -6.87
N THR A 58 -11.93 -2.76 -7.28
CA THR A 58 -13.03 -3.12 -8.17
C THR A 58 -13.87 -4.20 -7.54
N TRP A 59 -15.14 -4.25 -7.88
CA TRP A 59 -16.05 -5.34 -7.49
C TRP A 59 -17.13 -5.50 -8.54
N GLN A 60 -17.57 -6.71 -8.72
CA GLN A 60 -18.66 -7.07 -9.61
C GLN A 60 -19.49 -8.18 -8.98
N ALA A 61 -20.79 -8.19 -9.27
CA ALA A 61 -21.73 -9.26 -8.92
C ALA A 61 -22.70 -9.43 -10.09
N ASP A 62 -23.06 -10.66 -10.42
CA ASP A 62 -23.96 -10.97 -11.54
C ASP A 62 -25.45 -11.01 -11.13
N GLY A 63 -25.74 -10.87 -9.84
CA GLY A 63 -27.10 -11.03 -9.29
C GLY A 63 -27.55 -12.48 -9.18
N GLN A 64 -26.75 -13.45 -9.60
CA GLN A 64 -27.03 -14.88 -9.57
C GLN A 64 -26.27 -15.64 -8.49
N GLY A 65 -25.60 -14.90 -7.59
CA GLY A 65 -24.81 -15.46 -6.49
C GLY A 65 -23.31 -15.39 -6.71
N ASN A 66 -22.83 -15.07 -7.92
CA ASN A 66 -21.42 -14.91 -8.18
C ASN A 66 -20.98 -13.46 -7.92
N ALA A 67 -19.85 -13.30 -7.27
CA ALA A 67 -19.24 -12.01 -7.03
C ALA A 67 -17.72 -12.12 -7.06
N ASN A 68 -17.08 -11.08 -7.55
CA ASN A 68 -15.64 -10.93 -7.48
C ASN A 68 -15.24 -9.53 -6.99
N ALA A 69 -14.09 -9.42 -6.39
CA ALA A 69 -13.50 -8.16 -5.99
C ALA A 69 -11.98 -8.22 -6.14
N ALA A 70 -11.39 -7.12 -6.56
CA ALA A 70 -9.95 -6.97 -6.60
C ALA A 70 -9.55 -5.65 -5.89
N ARG A 71 -8.36 -5.65 -5.33
CA ARG A 71 -7.76 -4.47 -4.71
C ARG A 71 -6.26 -4.50 -4.95
N SER A 72 -5.74 -3.38 -5.42
CA SER A 72 -4.31 -3.15 -5.54
C SER A 72 -3.90 -1.85 -4.86
N GLY A 73 -2.65 -1.73 -4.58
CA GLY A 73 -2.07 -0.49 -4.10
C GLY A 73 -0.56 -0.49 -4.19
N SER A 74 -0.01 0.69 -4.40
CA SER A 74 1.41 0.96 -4.40
C SER A 74 1.74 2.18 -3.55
N LEU A 75 2.95 2.21 -3.06
CA LEU A 75 3.53 3.32 -2.33
C LEU A 75 5.00 3.45 -2.75
N SER A 76 5.42 4.67 -3.05
CA SER A 76 6.82 5.02 -3.31
C SER A 76 7.22 6.13 -2.36
N GLY A 77 8.27 5.93 -1.59
CA GLY A 77 8.82 6.93 -0.68
C GLY A 77 9.87 7.80 -1.34
N ALA A 78 9.94 9.07 -0.99
CA ALA A 78 10.93 10.03 -1.51
C ALA A 78 12.39 9.59 -1.28
N HIS A 79 12.63 8.70 -0.34
CA HIS A 79 13.98 8.19 -0.01
C HIS A 79 14.25 6.78 -0.59
N GLY A 80 13.50 6.34 -1.63
CA GLY A 80 13.76 5.10 -2.37
C GLY A 80 13.09 3.84 -1.83
N GLY A 81 12.30 3.93 -0.74
CA GLY A 81 11.47 2.82 -0.29
C GLY A 81 10.24 2.63 -1.20
N SER A 82 9.80 1.40 -1.42
CA SER A 82 8.57 1.10 -2.14
C SER A 82 7.83 -0.08 -1.53
N ALA A 83 6.51 -0.10 -1.68
CA ALA A 83 5.68 -1.22 -1.29
C ALA A 83 4.48 -1.35 -2.23
N GLY A 84 3.96 -2.55 -2.36
CA GLY A 84 2.76 -2.77 -3.16
C GLY A 84 2.06 -4.06 -2.75
N TYR A 85 0.81 -4.16 -3.17
CA TYR A 85 0.01 -5.36 -2.97
C TYR A 85 -1.05 -5.50 -4.06
N ASP A 86 -1.38 -6.74 -4.35
CA ASP A 86 -2.52 -7.14 -5.14
C ASP A 86 -3.32 -8.20 -4.38
N ARG A 87 -4.65 -8.08 -4.39
CA ARG A 87 -5.55 -9.04 -3.75
C ARG A 87 -6.79 -9.20 -4.59
N SER A 88 -7.25 -10.42 -4.71
CA SER A 88 -8.55 -10.74 -5.30
C SER A 88 -9.31 -11.72 -4.41
N ALA A 89 -10.62 -11.69 -4.54
CA ALA A 89 -11.53 -12.63 -3.91
C ALA A 89 -12.70 -12.89 -4.85
N TYR A 90 -13.22 -14.12 -4.78
CA TYR A 90 -14.42 -14.51 -5.51
C TYR A 90 -15.34 -15.32 -4.60
N ARG A 91 -16.59 -15.33 -4.97
CA ARG A 91 -17.63 -16.21 -4.44
C ARG A 91 -18.50 -16.65 -5.60
N ASN A 92 -18.81 -17.91 -5.68
CA ASN A 92 -19.67 -18.49 -6.68
C ASN A 92 -21.02 -18.92 -6.10
N ALA A 93 -22.02 -19.04 -6.96
CA ALA A 93 -23.38 -19.44 -6.60
C ALA A 93 -23.44 -20.87 -6.01
N ASP A 94 -22.48 -21.74 -6.39
CA ASP A 94 -22.34 -23.10 -5.86
C ASP A 94 -21.78 -23.15 -4.42
N GLY A 95 -21.50 -22.00 -3.81
CA GLY A 95 -20.95 -21.90 -2.45
C GLY A 95 -19.42 -21.91 -2.40
N SER A 96 -18.73 -22.19 -3.53
CA SER A 96 -17.28 -22.08 -3.57
C SER A 96 -16.83 -20.63 -3.44
N ALA A 97 -15.70 -20.41 -2.80
CA ALA A 97 -15.15 -19.08 -2.59
C ALA A 97 -13.63 -19.15 -2.49
N GLY A 98 -12.98 -18.06 -2.82
CA GLY A 98 -11.54 -17.99 -2.68
C GLY A 98 -11.01 -16.57 -2.58
N ARG A 99 -9.78 -16.47 -2.10
CA ARG A 99 -9.00 -15.24 -2.07
C ARG A 99 -7.56 -15.55 -2.37
N GLN A 100 -6.91 -14.66 -3.08
CA GLN A 100 -5.47 -14.70 -3.32
C GLN A 100 -4.88 -13.31 -3.20
N GLY A 101 -3.60 -13.24 -3.01
CA GLY A 101 -2.93 -11.96 -3.00
C GLY A 101 -1.42 -12.09 -2.88
N SER A 102 -0.77 -11.00 -3.25
CA SER A 102 0.64 -10.79 -3.08
C SER A 102 0.91 -9.42 -2.47
N ALA A 103 2.05 -9.28 -1.84
CA ALA A 103 2.55 -7.99 -1.38
C ALA A 103 4.09 -8.01 -1.42
N TYR A 104 4.66 -6.85 -1.64
CA TYR A 104 6.11 -6.65 -1.56
C TYR A 104 6.43 -5.35 -0.83
N ALA A 105 7.62 -5.28 -0.30
CA ALA A 105 8.20 -4.07 0.24
C ALA A 105 9.70 -4.05 -0.05
N ASN A 106 10.21 -2.91 -0.47
CA ASN A 106 11.64 -2.65 -0.66
C ASN A 106 12.03 -1.47 0.23
N GLY A 107 12.99 -1.68 1.07
CA GLY A 107 13.54 -0.62 1.92
C GLY A 107 14.57 0.24 1.15
N PRO A 108 14.78 1.49 1.57
CA PRO A 108 15.76 2.38 0.95
C PRO A 108 17.20 1.87 1.06
N ASN A 109 17.49 1.01 2.02
CA ASN A 109 18.82 0.45 2.28
C ASN A 109 19.01 -0.98 1.72
N GLY A 110 18.22 -1.40 0.72
CA GLY A 110 18.35 -2.67 0.02
C GLY A 110 17.65 -3.87 0.65
N GLY A 111 17.06 -3.72 1.85
CA GLY A 111 16.20 -4.77 2.42
C GLY A 111 14.92 -4.92 1.59
N ASN A 112 14.46 -6.15 1.39
CA ASN A 112 13.22 -6.43 0.67
C ASN A 112 12.43 -7.56 1.32
N ALA A 113 11.13 -7.57 1.08
CA ALA A 113 10.25 -8.66 1.49
C ALA A 113 9.16 -8.86 0.45
N SER A 114 8.75 -10.10 0.24
CA SER A 114 7.60 -10.43 -0.57
C SER A 114 6.82 -11.57 0.04
N THR A 115 5.52 -11.56 -0.20
CA THR A 115 4.62 -12.64 0.20
C THR A 115 3.57 -12.85 -0.86
N SER A 116 3.20 -14.09 -1.11
CA SER A 116 2.09 -14.44 -1.98
C SER A 116 1.36 -15.65 -1.42
N GLY A 117 0.08 -15.78 -1.73
CA GLY A 117 -0.69 -16.93 -1.31
C GLY A 117 -2.16 -16.81 -1.64
N GLY A 118 -2.86 -17.91 -1.41
CA GLY A 118 -4.28 -18.00 -1.62
C GLY A 118 -4.91 -18.99 -0.65
N LEU A 119 -6.22 -18.86 -0.50
CA LEU A 119 -7.10 -19.77 0.23
C LEU A 119 -8.36 -19.94 -0.60
N SER A 120 -8.80 -21.16 -0.78
CA SER A 120 -10.06 -21.49 -1.44
C SER A 120 -10.86 -22.48 -0.62
N ARG A 121 -12.16 -22.37 -0.75
CA ARG A 121 -13.14 -23.36 -0.29
C ARG A 121 -13.92 -23.83 -1.52
N ASP A 122 -14.03 -25.11 -1.72
CA ASP A 122 -14.87 -25.70 -2.77
C ASP A 122 -16.36 -25.69 -2.37
N ALA A 123 -17.21 -26.18 -3.27
CA ALA A 123 -18.65 -26.28 -3.04
C ALA A 123 -19.01 -27.28 -1.91
N ASP A 124 -18.18 -28.28 -1.69
CA ASP A 124 -18.34 -29.30 -0.64
C ASP A 124 -17.85 -28.79 0.74
N GLY A 125 -17.22 -27.62 0.79
CA GLY A 125 -16.75 -26.99 2.01
C GLY A 125 -15.29 -27.28 2.35
N ASN A 126 -14.55 -28.07 1.55
CA ASN A 126 -13.15 -28.36 1.79
C ASN A 126 -12.31 -27.09 1.59
N VAL A 127 -11.36 -26.87 2.48
CA VAL A 127 -10.52 -25.66 2.47
C VAL A 127 -9.08 -26.03 2.14
N THR A 128 -8.55 -25.40 1.11
CA THR A 128 -7.16 -25.53 0.71
C THR A 128 -6.51 -24.17 0.58
N GLY A 129 -5.21 -24.09 0.85
CA GLY A 129 -4.50 -22.84 0.69
C GLY A 129 -2.99 -23.00 0.87
N ALA A 130 -2.28 -22.01 0.35
CA ALA A 130 -0.85 -21.90 0.51
C ALA A 130 -0.43 -20.43 0.62
N ARG A 131 0.63 -20.18 1.37
CA ARG A 131 1.30 -18.88 1.46
C ARG A 131 2.80 -19.07 1.48
N SER A 132 3.51 -18.28 0.71
CA SER A 132 4.96 -18.16 0.72
C SER A 132 5.37 -16.75 1.13
N THR A 133 6.45 -16.63 1.86
CA THR A 133 7.03 -15.35 2.27
C THR A 133 8.54 -15.44 2.16
N THR A 134 9.16 -14.46 1.55
CA THR A 134 10.61 -14.28 1.54
C THR A 134 10.94 -12.88 2.03
N ALA A 135 12.02 -12.74 2.77
CA ALA A 135 12.55 -11.44 3.15
C ALA A 135 14.08 -11.50 3.14
N THR A 136 14.70 -10.41 2.70
CA THR A 136 16.14 -10.22 2.76
C THR A 136 16.39 -8.90 3.49
N GLY A 137 17.12 -8.96 4.58
CA GLY A 137 17.54 -7.78 5.33
C GLY A 137 18.61 -6.98 4.59
N ALA A 138 18.82 -5.72 4.97
CA ALA A 138 19.89 -4.89 4.42
C ALA A 138 21.30 -5.47 4.65
N ASN A 139 21.45 -6.33 5.66
CA ASN A 139 22.66 -7.07 5.96
C ASN A 139 22.82 -8.38 5.15
N GLY A 140 21.93 -8.67 4.20
CA GLY A 140 21.94 -9.86 3.37
C GLY A 140 21.35 -11.12 4.03
N ASN A 141 20.96 -11.09 5.28
CA ASN A 141 20.29 -12.23 5.92
C ASN A 141 18.92 -12.46 5.26
N ARG A 142 18.60 -13.74 5.02
CA ARG A 142 17.37 -14.13 4.31
C ARG A 142 16.48 -14.98 5.19
N TYR A 143 15.19 -14.70 5.12
CA TYR A 143 14.09 -15.50 5.65
C TYR A 143 13.28 -16.10 4.50
N THR A 144 12.88 -17.35 4.65
CA THR A 144 11.88 -18.00 3.79
C THR A 144 10.89 -18.72 4.68
N GLY A 145 9.62 -18.50 4.46
CA GLY A 145 8.52 -19.15 5.18
C GLY A 145 7.46 -19.66 4.23
N SER A 146 6.90 -20.82 4.53
CA SER A 146 5.76 -21.41 3.81
C SER A 146 4.71 -21.87 4.79
N THR A 147 3.46 -21.67 4.44
CA THR A 147 2.31 -22.18 5.19
C THR A 147 1.37 -22.82 4.20
N THR A 148 0.92 -24.03 4.48
CA THR A 148 -0.11 -24.73 3.70
C THR A 148 -1.25 -25.12 4.62
N VAL A 149 -2.44 -25.14 4.06
CA VAL A 149 -3.66 -25.63 4.71
C VAL A 149 -4.33 -26.61 3.76
N SER A 150 -4.65 -27.80 4.23
CA SER A 150 -5.44 -28.80 3.50
C SER A 150 -6.20 -29.62 4.52
N ASP A 151 -7.50 -29.79 4.28
CA ASP A 151 -8.39 -30.64 5.09
C ASP A 151 -8.30 -30.37 6.60
N GLY A 152 -8.26 -29.09 6.99
CA GLY A 152 -8.15 -28.66 8.38
C GLY A 152 -6.75 -28.78 8.99
N THR A 153 -5.78 -29.33 8.26
CA THR A 153 -4.39 -29.43 8.71
C THR A 153 -3.61 -28.22 8.26
N LEU A 154 -2.92 -27.56 9.19
CA LEU A 154 -2.04 -26.43 8.92
C LEU A 154 -0.58 -26.85 9.15
N VAL A 155 0.24 -26.68 8.11
CA VAL A 155 1.69 -26.93 8.17
C VAL A 155 2.41 -25.60 7.92
N HIS A 156 3.34 -25.27 8.79
CA HIS A 156 4.20 -24.10 8.67
C HIS A 156 5.67 -24.49 8.70
N THR A 157 6.43 -24.05 7.71
CA THR A 157 7.89 -24.23 7.63
C THR A 157 8.57 -22.88 7.51
N ARG A 158 9.78 -22.78 8.06
CA ARG A 158 10.61 -21.58 7.92
C ARG A 158 12.08 -21.95 7.89
N SER A 159 12.87 -21.15 7.19
CA SER A 159 14.32 -21.20 7.18
C SER A 159 14.93 -19.81 7.17
N CYS A 160 16.11 -19.69 7.75
CA CYS A 160 16.87 -18.45 7.74
C CYS A 160 18.33 -18.75 7.38
N THR A 161 18.91 -17.88 6.57
CA THR A 161 20.32 -17.95 6.20
C THR A 161 20.98 -16.58 6.41
N ASN A 162 22.28 -16.59 6.67
CA ASN A 162 23.08 -15.36 6.64
C ASN A 162 23.40 -14.95 5.18
N ALA A 163 24.13 -13.85 5.01
CA ALA A 163 24.53 -13.36 3.70
C ALA A 163 25.44 -14.32 2.92
N ALA A 164 26.19 -15.20 3.61
CA ALA A 164 27.02 -16.23 3.00
C ALA A 164 26.23 -17.48 2.58
N GLY A 165 24.94 -17.57 2.98
CA GLY A 165 24.08 -18.73 2.71
C GLY A 165 24.05 -19.78 3.81
N ASP A 166 24.77 -19.59 4.91
CA ASP A 166 24.78 -20.54 6.01
C ASP A 166 23.49 -20.46 6.81
N ALA A 167 22.98 -21.59 7.27
CA ALA A 167 21.79 -21.66 8.10
C ALA A 167 22.01 -20.98 9.45
N ILE A 168 21.05 -20.13 9.83
CA ILE A 168 21.03 -19.44 11.13
C ILE A 168 19.68 -19.62 11.81
N ALA A 169 19.64 -19.38 13.11
CA ALA A 169 18.38 -19.39 13.84
C ALA A 169 17.46 -18.29 13.34
N CYS A 170 16.21 -18.64 13.01
CA CYS A 170 15.21 -17.65 12.67
C CYS A 170 14.81 -16.83 13.90
N PRO A 171 14.64 -15.51 13.78
CA PRO A 171 14.08 -14.68 14.84
C PRO A 171 12.75 -15.27 15.34
N ARG A 172 12.57 -15.33 16.65
CA ARG A 172 11.28 -15.69 17.24
C ARG A 172 10.37 -14.48 17.06
N GLY A 173 9.27 -14.66 16.36
CA GLY A 173 8.20 -13.64 16.38
C GLY A 173 7.65 -13.51 17.80
N ASN A 174 7.61 -12.28 18.29
CA ASN A 174 6.88 -11.92 19.51
C ASN A 174 5.39 -11.92 19.23
#